data_7d4ed846345517190ae0ef3d4c0b66f5
#
_entry.id   7d4ed846345517190ae0ef3d4c0b66f5
#
_cell.length_a   1.000
_cell.length_b   1.000
_cell.length_c   1.000
_cell.angle_alpha   90.00
_cell.angle_beta   90.00
_cell.angle_gamma   90.00
#
_symmetry.space_group_name_H-M   'P 1'
#
loop_
_entity.id
_entity.type
_entity.pdbx_description
1 polymer ?
#
loop_
_entity_poly.entity_id
_entity_poly.type
_entity_poly.pdbx_seq_one_letter_code
_entity_poly.pdbx_strand_id
1 'polypeptide(L)'
;QQNLKECGATVMLGVPIVFESMHKKVWKQAEASGAAGKMRKMMQLAQKTRLFNNQKAMRKIFSRIHTSLGNRMELFIAGGAAINPQVIKDYEAMGLPMIQGYGMTENAPIIAVNRDYYSKAESVGKPMPGTEVRIINQDADGVGEIICKGPSVMIGYYNDPEATAEVLRDGWLYTGDYGRFDDEG
;
A
#
# COMPACT_ATOMS: atom_id res chain seq x y z
N GLN A 1 18.01 0.92 -6.17
CA GLN A 1 17.92 -0.30 -7.00
C GLN A 1 19.17 -1.17 -6.86
N GLN A 2 20.38 -0.58 -6.82
CA GLN A 2 21.63 -1.35 -6.66
C GLN A 2 21.63 -2.15 -5.34
N ASN A 3 21.28 -1.51 -4.23
CA ASN A 3 21.21 -2.16 -2.92
C ASN A 3 20.20 -3.33 -2.91
N LEU A 4 19.05 -3.21 -3.61
CA LEU A 4 18.05 -4.31 -3.71
C LEU A 4 18.62 -5.54 -4.41
N LYS A 5 19.50 -5.35 -5.40
CA LYS A 5 20.18 -6.46 -6.08
C LYS A 5 21.19 -7.13 -5.19
N GLU A 6 21.99 -6.33 -4.47
CA GLU A 6 23.09 -6.80 -3.63
C GLU A 6 22.58 -7.53 -2.39
N CYS A 7 21.54 -7.03 -1.72
CA CYS A 7 20.99 -7.67 -0.53
C CYS A 7 20.04 -8.82 -0.82
N GLY A 8 19.59 -8.98 -2.08
CA GLY A 8 18.64 -10.03 -2.47
C GLY A 8 17.29 -9.92 -1.76
N ALA A 9 16.80 -8.69 -1.58
CA ALA A 9 15.55 -8.41 -0.89
C ALA A 9 14.36 -9.13 -1.54
N THR A 10 13.50 -9.69 -0.70
CA THR A 10 12.23 -10.34 -1.11
C THR A 10 11.03 -9.45 -0.84
N VAL A 11 11.08 -8.64 0.22
CA VAL A 11 10.03 -7.69 0.59
C VAL A 11 10.64 -6.30 0.71
N MET A 12 9.93 -5.29 0.24
CA MET A 12 10.32 -3.90 0.40
C MET A 12 9.17 -3.09 0.98
N LEU A 13 9.38 -2.53 2.17
CA LEU A 13 8.51 -1.53 2.78
C LEU A 13 9.03 -0.14 2.41
N GLY A 14 8.13 0.78 2.08
CA GLY A 14 8.52 2.15 1.77
C GLY A 14 7.34 3.10 1.67
N VAL A 15 7.68 4.38 1.51
CA VAL A 15 6.67 5.43 1.28
C VAL A 15 6.32 5.52 -0.21
N PRO A 16 5.11 6.00 -0.56
CA PRO A 16 4.62 6.04 -1.94
C PRO A 16 5.58 6.66 -2.95
N ILE A 17 6.22 7.77 -2.59
CA ILE A 17 7.13 8.50 -3.50
C ILE A 17 8.30 7.64 -4.00
N VAL A 18 8.75 6.68 -3.21
CA VAL A 18 9.82 5.75 -3.61
C VAL A 18 9.31 4.83 -4.72
N PHE A 19 8.15 4.22 -4.52
CA PHE A 19 7.54 3.31 -5.50
C PHE A 19 7.12 4.04 -6.78
N GLU A 20 6.53 5.22 -6.64
CA GLU A 20 6.17 6.07 -7.78
C GLU A 20 7.40 6.51 -8.60
N SER A 21 8.49 6.84 -7.92
CA SER A 21 9.75 7.19 -8.59
C SER A 21 10.36 5.98 -9.33
N MET A 22 10.27 4.79 -8.73
CA MET A 22 10.70 3.55 -9.39
C MET A 22 9.80 3.24 -10.59
N HIS A 23 8.49 3.38 -10.46
CA HIS A 23 7.51 3.22 -11.52
C HIS A 23 7.78 4.16 -12.69
N LYS A 24 7.98 5.46 -12.42
CA LYS A 24 8.36 6.45 -13.45
C LYS A 24 9.64 6.06 -14.19
N LYS A 25 10.65 5.54 -13.48
CA LYS A 25 11.90 5.06 -14.13
C LYS A 25 11.65 3.87 -15.04
N VAL A 26 10.82 2.92 -14.63
CA VAL A 26 10.43 1.76 -15.47
C VAL A 26 9.78 2.23 -16.77
N TRP A 27 8.80 3.14 -16.69
CA TRP A 27 8.13 3.68 -17.86
C TRP A 27 9.07 4.48 -18.76
N LYS A 28 9.90 5.35 -18.19
CA LYS A 28 10.91 6.12 -18.95
C LYS A 28 11.86 5.20 -19.71
N GLN A 29 12.32 4.10 -19.13
CA GLN A 29 13.16 3.12 -19.80
C GLN A 29 12.41 2.38 -20.92
N ALA A 30 11.14 2.02 -20.69
CA ALA A 30 10.29 1.39 -21.68
C ALA A 30 10.04 2.31 -22.89
N GLU A 31 9.81 3.58 -22.67
CA GLU A 31 9.66 4.61 -23.71
C GLU A 31 10.95 4.79 -24.50
N ALA A 32 12.08 4.98 -23.83
CA ALA A 32 13.39 5.14 -24.46
C ALA A 32 13.80 3.94 -25.33
N SER A 33 13.35 2.73 -24.99
CA SER A 33 13.61 1.50 -25.77
C SER A 33 12.53 1.18 -26.80
N GLY A 34 11.49 2.01 -26.97
CA GLY A 34 10.34 1.74 -27.83
C GLY A 34 9.42 0.60 -27.36
N ALA A 35 9.64 0.08 -26.15
CA ALA A 35 8.93 -1.08 -25.63
C ALA A 35 7.61 -0.72 -24.89
N ALA A 36 7.32 0.58 -24.65
CA ALA A 36 6.19 1.03 -23.83
C ALA A 36 4.84 0.50 -24.36
N GLY A 37 4.60 0.56 -25.67
CA GLY A 37 3.35 0.06 -26.26
C GLY A 37 3.18 -1.46 -26.09
N LYS A 38 4.25 -2.24 -26.26
CA LYS A 38 4.23 -3.69 -26.01
C LYS A 38 3.98 -3.99 -24.53
N MET A 39 4.64 -3.27 -23.66
CA MET A 39 4.48 -3.41 -22.22
C MET A 39 3.03 -3.17 -21.77
N ARG A 40 2.39 -2.08 -22.24
CA ARG A 40 0.97 -1.80 -21.95
C ARG A 40 0.05 -2.93 -22.39
N LYS A 41 0.23 -3.43 -23.64
CA LYS A 41 -0.59 -4.54 -24.15
C LYS A 41 -0.41 -5.81 -23.32
N MET A 42 0.81 -6.10 -22.87
CA MET A 42 1.09 -7.28 -22.05
C MET A 42 0.47 -7.15 -20.65
N MET A 43 0.53 -5.97 -20.04
CA MET A 43 -0.10 -5.70 -18.75
C MET A 43 -1.63 -5.82 -18.84
N GLN A 44 -2.25 -5.25 -19.87
CA GLN A 44 -3.70 -5.39 -20.10
C GLN A 44 -4.11 -6.85 -20.29
N LEU A 45 -3.32 -7.63 -21.05
CA LEU A 45 -3.57 -9.05 -21.22
C LEU A 45 -3.43 -9.80 -19.90
N ALA A 46 -2.39 -9.51 -19.12
CA ALA A 46 -2.17 -10.14 -17.82
C ALA A 46 -3.33 -9.87 -16.87
N GLN A 47 -3.84 -8.64 -16.82
CA GLN A 47 -5.01 -8.27 -16.02
C GLN A 47 -6.28 -9.00 -16.50
N LYS A 48 -6.55 -8.97 -17.82
CA LYS A 48 -7.74 -9.61 -18.40
C LYS A 48 -7.78 -11.12 -18.19
N THR A 49 -6.64 -11.79 -18.26
CA THR A 49 -6.53 -13.25 -18.13
C THR A 49 -6.20 -13.71 -16.71
N ARG A 50 -6.06 -12.79 -15.76
CA ARG A 50 -5.56 -13.05 -14.39
C ARG A 50 -4.19 -13.74 -14.37
N LEU A 51 -3.41 -13.60 -15.44
CA LEU A 51 -2.08 -14.19 -15.57
C LEU A 51 -1.08 -13.60 -14.54
N PHE A 52 -1.36 -12.39 -14.05
CA PHE A 52 -0.56 -11.75 -13.00
C PHE A 52 -0.45 -12.61 -11.73
N ASN A 53 -1.42 -13.51 -11.45
CA ASN A 53 -1.32 -14.47 -10.36
C ASN A 53 -0.24 -15.54 -10.58
N ASN A 54 0.24 -15.71 -11.81
CA ASN A 54 1.34 -16.60 -12.12
C ASN A 54 2.67 -15.85 -12.10
N GLN A 55 3.24 -15.67 -10.92
CA GLN A 55 4.51 -14.94 -10.75
C GLN A 55 5.66 -15.49 -11.62
N LYS A 56 5.74 -16.82 -11.84
CA LYS A 56 6.79 -17.42 -12.68
C LYS A 56 6.67 -16.96 -14.15
N ALA A 57 5.45 -16.89 -14.67
CA ALA A 57 5.19 -16.39 -16.01
C ALA A 57 5.52 -14.90 -16.10
N MET A 58 5.07 -14.11 -15.12
CA MET A 58 5.29 -12.67 -15.09
C MET A 58 6.77 -12.30 -14.96
N ARG A 59 7.54 -13.04 -14.15
CA ARG A 59 9.01 -12.89 -14.07
C ARG A 59 9.70 -13.11 -15.41
N LYS A 60 9.24 -14.04 -16.25
CA LYS A 60 9.77 -14.24 -17.60
C LYS A 60 9.38 -13.08 -18.52
N ILE A 61 8.11 -12.69 -18.52
CA ILE A 61 7.56 -11.63 -19.37
C ILE A 61 8.22 -10.28 -19.07
N PHE A 62 8.33 -9.92 -17.79
CA PHE A 62 8.92 -8.67 -17.31
C PHE A 62 10.33 -8.85 -16.73
N SER A 63 11.10 -9.78 -17.29
CA SER A 63 12.42 -10.19 -16.78
C SER A 63 13.37 -9.01 -16.52
N ARG A 64 13.40 -8.02 -17.40
CA ARG A 64 14.24 -6.82 -17.22
C ARG A 64 13.91 -6.06 -15.95
N ILE A 65 12.61 -5.92 -15.63
CA ILE A 65 12.14 -5.23 -14.43
C ILE A 65 12.54 -6.06 -13.21
N HIS A 66 12.21 -7.35 -13.19
CA HIS A 66 12.57 -8.24 -12.08
C HIS A 66 14.08 -8.32 -11.86
N THR A 67 14.88 -8.38 -12.93
CA THR A 67 16.35 -8.34 -12.83
C THR A 67 16.85 -7.03 -12.25
N SER A 68 16.20 -5.91 -12.58
CA SER A 68 16.57 -4.61 -12.01
C SER A 68 16.33 -4.51 -10.49
N LEU A 69 15.48 -5.39 -9.95
CA LEU A 69 15.11 -5.51 -8.55
C LEU A 69 15.79 -6.70 -7.85
N GLY A 70 16.75 -7.36 -8.50
CA GLY A 70 17.49 -8.49 -7.94
C GLY A 70 16.84 -9.87 -8.13
N ASN A 71 15.78 -9.98 -8.92
CA ASN A 71 15.02 -11.21 -9.24
C ASN A 71 14.34 -11.92 -8.05
N ARG A 72 14.46 -11.41 -6.83
CA ARG A 72 13.94 -12.05 -5.62
C ARG A 72 12.77 -11.30 -5.00
N MET A 73 12.44 -10.12 -5.52
CA MET A 73 11.32 -9.31 -5.00
C MET A 73 10.00 -10.06 -5.15
N GLU A 74 9.27 -10.18 -4.07
CA GLU A 74 7.99 -10.90 -3.94
C GLU A 74 6.85 -9.96 -3.57
N LEU A 75 7.12 -8.93 -2.76
CA LEU A 75 6.08 -8.04 -2.25
C LEU A 75 6.60 -6.62 -2.03
N PHE A 76 5.81 -5.63 -2.44
CA PHE A 76 5.94 -4.25 -2.02
C PHE A 76 4.87 -3.88 -1.01
N ILE A 77 5.26 -3.12 0.02
CA ILE A 77 4.34 -2.61 1.05
C ILE A 77 4.48 -1.09 1.09
N ALA A 78 3.42 -0.39 0.72
CA ALA A 78 3.37 1.07 0.76
C ALA A 78 2.65 1.53 2.03
N GLY A 79 3.24 2.50 2.75
CA GLY A 79 2.65 3.07 3.95
C GLY A 79 3.10 4.50 4.21
N GLY A 80 2.45 5.18 5.15
CA GLY A 80 2.77 6.56 5.54
C GLY A 80 2.13 7.65 4.69
N ALA A 81 1.55 7.33 3.55
CA ALA A 81 0.70 8.22 2.73
C ALA A 81 -0.10 7.39 1.70
N ALA A 82 -1.12 8.00 1.10
CA ALA A 82 -1.85 7.37 0.01
C ALA A 82 -0.97 7.23 -1.25
N ILE A 83 -0.98 6.06 -1.86
CA ILE A 83 -0.31 5.80 -3.14
C ILE A 83 -1.32 5.87 -4.29
N ASN A 84 -0.87 6.31 -5.46
CA ASN A 84 -1.73 6.29 -6.64
C ASN A 84 -2.15 4.84 -6.99
N PRO A 85 -3.46 4.52 -7.02
CA PRO A 85 -3.95 3.17 -7.30
C PRO A 85 -3.46 2.59 -8.62
N GLN A 86 -3.20 3.44 -9.63
CA GLN A 86 -2.68 2.98 -10.91
C GLN A 86 -1.26 2.39 -10.77
N VAL A 87 -0.45 2.93 -9.86
CA VAL A 87 0.90 2.40 -9.58
C VAL A 87 0.81 0.98 -9.00
N ILE A 88 -0.11 0.75 -8.07
CA ILE A 88 -0.38 -0.59 -7.52
C ILE A 88 -0.78 -1.55 -8.65
N LYS A 89 -1.80 -1.19 -9.43
CA LYS A 89 -2.30 -2.00 -10.56
C LYS A 89 -1.21 -2.32 -11.59
N ASP A 90 -0.35 -1.36 -11.86
CA ASP A 90 0.76 -1.55 -12.80
C ASP A 90 1.80 -2.53 -12.25
N TYR A 91 2.19 -2.40 -10.98
CA TYR A 91 3.12 -3.35 -10.36
C TYR A 91 2.54 -4.76 -10.29
N GLU A 92 1.28 -4.91 -9.89
CA GLU A 92 0.58 -6.21 -9.90
C GLU A 92 0.57 -6.83 -11.31
N ALA A 93 0.23 -6.02 -12.33
CA ALA A 93 0.24 -6.47 -13.73
C ALA A 93 1.63 -6.87 -14.23
N MET A 94 2.71 -6.41 -13.60
CA MET A 94 4.09 -6.83 -13.85
C MET A 94 4.51 -8.06 -13.01
N GLY A 95 3.61 -8.60 -12.18
CA GLY A 95 3.89 -9.73 -11.28
C GLY A 95 4.70 -9.34 -10.06
N LEU A 96 4.56 -8.10 -9.62
CA LEU A 96 5.13 -7.53 -8.40
C LEU A 96 3.98 -7.10 -7.48
N PRO A 97 3.43 -8.02 -6.66
CA PRO A 97 2.34 -7.69 -5.75
C PRO A 97 2.68 -6.47 -4.89
N MET A 98 1.72 -5.58 -4.75
CA MET A 98 1.86 -4.39 -3.93
C MET A 98 0.62 -4.21 -3.06
N ILE A 99 0.84 -4.06 -1.77
CA ILE A 99 -0.21 -3.75 -0.81
C ILE A 99 0.04 -2.38 -0.19
N GLN A 100 -1.01 -1.73 0.25
CA GLN A 100 -0.91 -0.54 1.06
C GLN A 100 -1.58 -0.75 2.41
N GLY A 101 -1.11 0.01 3.42
CA GLY A 101 -1.67 0.06 4.75
C GLY A 101 -1.83 1.50 5.22
N TYR A 102 -2.69 1.65 6.21
CA TYR A 102 -2.97 2.89 6.90
C TYR A 102 -2.64 2.74 8.38
N GLY A 103 -2.08 3.77 8.94
CA GLY A 103 -1.77 3.83 10.36
C GLY A 103 -0.91 5.03 10.71
N MET A 104 -0.64 5.13 12.00
CA MET A 104 0.10 6.23 12.60
C MET A 104 0.88 5.74 13.82
N THR A 105 1.87 6.51 14.23
CA THR A 105 2.75 6.14 15.36
C THR A 105 1.96 5.86 16.63
N GLU A 106 0.88 6.60 16.85
CA GLU A 106 -0.04 6.51 17.99
C GLU A 106 -0.81 5.17 18.05
N ASN A 107 -0.75 4.35 16.99
CA ASN A 107 -1.35 3.00 16.96
C ASN A 107 -0.32 1.90 16.68
N ALA A 108 0.95 2.09 16.88
CA ALA A 108 2.08 1.15 16.87
C ALA A 108 2.26 0.22 15.64
N PRO A 109 2.30 0.63 14.37
CA PRO A 109 1.70 1.81 13.79
C PRO A 109 0.43 1.52 12.96
N ILE A 110 0.07 0.23 12.68
CA ILE A 110 -0.89 -0.15 11.64
C ILE A 110 -2.32 -0.24 12.18
N ILE A 111 -3.23 0.52 11.58
CA ILE A 111 -4.67 0.47 11.84
C ILE A 111 -5.37 -0.47 10.87
N ALA A 112 -5.08 -0.34 9.56
CA ALA A 112 -5.66 -1.16 8.51
C ALA A 112 -4.60 -1.52 7.45
N VAL A 113 -4.76 -2.66 6.80
CA VAL A 113 -3.84 -3.10 5.74
C VAL A 113 -4.53 -4.02 4.75
N ASN A 114 -4.20 -3.88 3.47
CA ASN A 114 -4.55 -4.85 2.44
C ASN A 114 -3.88 -6.20 2.71
N ARG A 115 -4.54 -7.27 2.28
CA ARG A 115 -3.97 -8.62 2.38
C ARG A 115 -3.32 -9.01 1.06
N ASP A 116 -2.26 -9.80 1.13
CA ASP A 116 -1.49 -10.27 -0.03
C ASP A 116 -2.30 -11.12 -1.00
N TYR A 117 -3.30 -11.84 -0.48
CA TYR A 117 -4.22 -12.67 -1.28
C TYR A 117 -5.49 -11.91 -1.73
N TYR A 118 -5.71 -10.71 -1.22
CA TYR A 118 -6.84 -9.86 -1.54
C TYR A 118 -6.48 -8.39 -1.32
N SER A 119 -6.06 -7.75 -2.39
CA SER A 119 -5.68 -6.34 -2.40
C SER A 119 -6.67 -5.54 -3.25
N LYS A 120 -7.09 -4.39 -2.75
CA LYS A 120 -7.90 -3.40 -3.45
C LYS A 120 -7.08 -2.11 -3.55
N ALA A 121 -6.67 -1.78 -4.75
CA ALA A 121 -5.73 -0.67 -4.98
C ALA A 121 -6.25 0.69 -4.50
N GLU A 122 -7.57 0.86 -4.43
CA GLU A 122 -8.25 2.08 -3.97
C GLU A 122 -8.51 2.11 -2.46
N SER A 123 -8.17 1.04 -1.74
CA SER A 123 -8.43 0.90 -0.30
C SER A 123 -7.15 0.62 0.46
N VAL A 124 -7.07 1.08 1.69
CA VAL A 124 -6.00 0.72 2.64
C VAL A 124 -6.21 -0.64 3.29
N GLY A 125 -7.29 -1.33 2.93
CA GLY A 125 -7.61 -2.66 3.44
C GLY A 125 -8.47 -2.65 4.69
N LYS A 126 -8.55 -3.82 5.32
CA LYS A 126 -9.38 -4.03 6.51
C LYS A 126 -8.63 -3.71 7.80
N PRO A 127 -9.35 -3.32 8.85
CA PRO A 127 -8.75 -3.15 10.17
C PRO A 127 -7.94 -4.37 10.62
N MET A 128 -6.88 -4.11 11.36
CA MET A 128 -6.07 -5.17 11.96
C MET A 128 -6.89 -5.95 12.98
N PRO A 129 -6.65 -7.26 13.13
CA PRO A 129 -7.29 -8.06 14.17
C PRO A 129 -7.10 -7.43 15.56
N GLY A 130 -8.21 -7.24 16.29
CA GLY A 130 -8.21 -6.61 17.60
C GLY A 130 -8.28 -5.07 17.57
N THR A 131 -8.27 -4.45 16.38
CA THR A 131 -8.49 -3.00 16.21
C THR A 131 -9.91 -2.76 15.77
N GLU A 132 -10.67 -2.02 16.57
CA GLU A 132 -11.97 -1.48 16.20
C GLU A 132 -11.77 -0.13 15.52
N VAL A 133 -12.43 0.09 14.37
CA VAL A 133 -12.38 1.35 13.61
C VAL A 133 -13.80 1.87 13.42
N ARG A 134 -13.98 3.17 13.58
CA ARG A 134 -15.25 3.86 13.30
C ARG A 134 -14.99 5.11 12.49
N ILE A 135 -15.99 5.50 11.72
CA ILE A 135 -16.03 6.79 11.02
C ILE A 135 -17.10 7.63 11.71
N ILE A 136 -16.69 8.77 12.27
CA ILE A 136 -17.59 9.68 12.96
C ILE A 136 -17.79 10.98 12.20
N ASN A 137 -18.86 11.72 12.51
CA ASN A 137 -19.18 13.00 11.87
C ASN A 137 -19.21 12.89 10.32
N GLN A 138 -19.84 11.83 9.82
CA GLN A 138 -19.90 11.55 8.39
C GLN A 138 -20.71 12.61 7.64
N ASP A 139 -20.20 12.99 6.47
CA ASP A 139 -20.93 13.77 5.48
C ASP A 139 -21.91 12.91 4.65
N ALA A 140 -22.51 13.50 3.60
CA ALA A 140 -23.46 12.83 2.72
C ALA A 140 -22.84 11.67 1.92
N ASP A 141 -21.53 11.66 1.73
CA ASP A 141 -20.76 10.63 1.03
C ASP A 141 -20.20 9.55 1.98
N GLY A 142 -20.55 9.66 3.28
CA GLY A 142 -20.08 8.76 4.32
C GLY A 142 -18.62 8.99 4.75
N VAL A 143 -18.02 10.09 4.34
CA VAL A 143 -16.66 10.47 4.73
C VAL A 143 -16.71 11.22 6.06
N GLY A 144 -15.91 10.77 7.01
CA GLY A 144 -15.79 11.39 8.33
C GLY A 144 -14.45 11.10 8.97
N GLU A 145 -14.27 11.57 10.20
CA GLU A 145 -13.04 11.32 10.94
C GLU A 145 -12.92 9.83 11.30
N ILE A 146 -11.75 9.28 11.07
CA ILE A 146 -11.39 7.91 11.47
C ILE A 146 -11.02 7.92 12.94
N ILE A 147 -11.69 7.10 13.75
CA ILE A 147 -11.26 6.81 15.11
C ILE A 147 -11.00 5.32 15.28
N CYS A 148 -10.05 4.96 16.12
CA CYS A 148 -9.74 3.56 16.39
C CYS A 148 -9.55 3.26 17.87
N LYS A 149 -9.75 1.99 18.21
CA LYS A 149 -9.57 1.46 19.56
C LYS A 149 -8.98 0.06 19.48
N GLY A 150 -8.01 -0.24 20.31
CA GLY A 150 -7.38 -1.57 20.37
C GLY A 150 -6.12 -1.58 21.22
N PRO A 151 -5.51 -2.75 21.39
CA PRO A 151 -4.33 -2.92 22.24
C PRO A 151 -3.07 -2.22 21.68
N SER A 152 -3.08 -1.83 20.40
CA SER A 152 -1.97 -1.13 19.74
C SER A 152 -2.01 0.38 19.94
N VAL A 153 -3.14 0.93 20.44
CA VAL A 153 -3.25 2.37 20.70
C VAL A 153 -2.29 2.77 21.82
N MET A 154 -1.57 3.85 21.63
CA MET A 154 -0.63 4.40 22.61
C MET A 154 -1.31 4.67 23.96
N ILE A 155 -0.53 4.70 25.02
CA ILE A 155 -1.00 5.12 26.34
C ILE A 155 -1.05 6.65 26.50
N GLY A 156 -0.33 7.38 25.65
CA GLY A 156 -0.28 8.84 25.61
C GLY A 156 1.04 9.38 25.11
N TYR A 157 1.11 10.69 24.91
CA TYR A 157 2.33 11.40 24.59
C TYR A 157 3.21 11.58 25.84
N TYR A 158 4.52 11.48 25.64
CA TYR A 158 5.47 11.60 26.77
C TYR A 158 5.45 13.00 27.37
N ASN A 159 5.18 13.08 28.66
CA ASN A 159 5.07 14.33 29.45
C ASN A 159 4.10 15.38 28.86
N ASP A 160 3.10 14.96 28.09
CA ASP A 160 2.12 15.86 27.49
C ASP A 160 0.68 15.30 27.67
N PRO A 161 0.11 15.45 28.88
CA PRO A 161 -1.24 14.99 29.16
C PRO A 161 -2.31 15.82 28.42
N GLU A 162 -2.04 17.08 28.09
CA GLU A 162 -2.98 17.92 27.36
C GLU A 162 -3.14 17.45 25.93
N ALA A 163 -2.05 17.30 25.17
CA ALA A 163 -2.09 16.73 23.83
C ALA A 163 -2.63 15.29 23.83
N THR A 164 -2.35 14.51 24.88
CA THR A 164 -2.92 13.16 25.02
C THR A 164 -4.45 13.22 25.13
N ALA A 165 -4.99 14.11 25.95
CA ALA A 165 -6.44 14.25 26.13
C ALA A 165 -7.16 14.79 24.87
N GLU A 166 -6.46 15.50 24.00
CA GLU A 166 -7.00 15.95 22.71
C GLU A 166 -7.28 14.79 21.76
N VAL A 167 -6.46 13.75 21.77
CA VAL A 167 -6.55 12.63 20.81
C VAL A 167 -7.05 11.33 21.41
N LEU A 168 -6.95 11.12 22.73
CA LEU A 168 -7.44 9.93 23.42
C LEU A 168 -8.66 10.27 24.28
N ARG A 169 -9.84 9.74 23.89
CA ARG A 169 -11.10 9.97 24.61
C ARG A 169 -11.85 8.65 24.76
N ASP A 170 -12.20 8.27 25.98
CA ASP A 170 -12.94 7.04 26.29
C ASP A 170 -12.33 5.76 25.67
N GLY A 171 -11.01 5.73 25.56
CA GLY A 171 -10.25 4.63 24.98
C GLY A 171 -10.23 4.61 23.46
N TRP A 172 -10.71 5.65 22.78
CA TRP A 172 -10.63 5.86 21.35
C TRP A 172 -9.52 6.84 21.01
N LEU A 173 -8.74 6.49 19.99
CA LEU A 173 -7.78 7.39 19.35
C LEU A 173 -8.50 8.12 18.20
N TYR A 174 -8.54 9.45 18.30
CA TYR A 174 -9.01 10.36 17.26
C TYR A 174 -7.83 10.68 16.36
N THR A 175 -7.88 10.19 15.12
CA THR A 175 -6.71 10.23 14.24
C THR A 175 -6.50 11.57 13.56
N GLY A 176 -7.54 12.38 13.45
CA GLY A 176 -7.54 13.59 12.62
C GLY A 176 -7.57 13.30 11.11
N ASP A 177 -7.47 12.04 10.69
CA ASP A 177 -7.58 11.63 9.29
C ASP A 177 -9.03 11.37 8.91
N TYR A 178 -9.35 11.60 7.63
CA TYR A 178 -10.70 11.43 7.10
C TYR A 178 -10.74 10.26 6.13
N GLY A 179 -11.82 9.48 6.22
CA GLY A 179 -12.04 8.34 5.36
C GLY A 179 -13.46 7.83 5.42
N ARG A 180 -13.71 6.74 4.71
CA ARG A 180 -14.98 6.02 4.75
C ARG A 180 -14.76 4.53 4.59
N PHE A 181 -15.70 3.72 5.04
CA PHE A 181 -15.77 2.33 4.65
C PHE A 181 -16.34 2.20 3.23
N ASP A 182 -15.85 1.24 2.48
CA ASP A 182 -16.50 0.78 1.26
C ASP A 182 -17.45 -0.39 1.56
N ASP A 183 -18.10 -0.93 0.51
CA ASP A 183 -19.10 -2.01 0.64
C ASP A 183 -18.51 -3.32 1.19
N GLU A 184 -17.18 -3.41 1.30
CA GLU A 184 -16.48 -4.60 1.77
C GLU A 184 -15.91 -4.43 3.19
N GLY A 185 -16.00 -3.21 3.74
CA GLY A 185 -15.59 -2.84 5.09
C GLY A 185 -14.11 -2.52 5.22
#